data_49bd17bfe2862ad2924d60b18c996ef2
#
_entry.id   49bd17bfe2862ad2924d60b18c996ef2
#
_cell.length_a   1.000
_cell.length_b   1.000
_cell.length_c   1.000
_cell.angle_alpha   90.00
_cell.angle_beta   90.00
_cell.angle_gamma   90.00
#
_symmetry.space_group_name_H-M   'P 1'
#
loop_
_entity.id
_entity.type
_entity.pdbx_description
1 polymer ?
#
loop_
_entity_poly.entity_id
_entity_poly.type
_entity_poly.pdbx_seq_one_letter_code
_entity_poly.pdbx_strand_id
1 'polypeptide(L)'
;QPHRHSVSGQVLKVVSAKPDAVMIAGSGTPAALPHTTLFERGYKGQIYQTHAAANKEFLKVGGKAVEGGILPIGPVAVASQLPDSHPSKKPALEYIKLYEAKYGAGSVSSFGAYAFDAYKLIEKAVPAALKAGKPGTPAFRKGLRDAIEAEREVAGAHGVFNMSANDHFGLDERARVLVRVQGGDWKILPSK
;
A
#
# COMPACT_ATOMS: atom_id res chain seq x y z
N GLN A 1 -12.91 -8.87 -28.81
CA GLN A 1 -11.63 -8.18 -28.51
C GLN A 1 -11.87 -7.26 -27.31
N PRO A 2 -11.07 -7.31 -26.24
CA PRO A 2 -11.19 -6.35 -25.14
C PRO A 2 -10.92 -4.95 -25.72
N HIS A 3 -11.84 -4.03 -25.49
CA HIS A 3 -11.68 -2.64 -25.87
C HIS A 3 -10.39 -2.11 -25.20
N ARG A 4 -9.33 -1.89 -25.98
CA ARG A 4 -8.17 -1.13 -25.54
C ARG A 4 -8.67 0.31 -25.34
N HIS A 5 -8.94 0.69 -24.12
CA HIS A 5 -9.25 2.06 -23.80
C HIS A 5 -8.00 2.91 -24.08
N SER A 6 -8.00 3.60 -25.23
CA SER A 6 -6.92 4.54 -25.54
C SER A 6 -7.06 5.77 -24.62
N VAL A 7 -5.98 6.16 -23.97
CA VAL A 7 -5.89 7.40 -23.18
C VAL A 7 -5.29 8.57 -23.98
N SER A 8 -4.99 8.34 -25.27
CA SER A 8 -4.23 9.31 -26.10
C SER A 8 -4.92 10.66 -26.18
N GLY A 9 -6.24 10.72 -26.35
CA GLY A 9 -6.98 11.98 -26.42
C GLY A 9 -6.93 12.78 -25.13
N GLN A 10 -7.09 12.10 -23.98
CA GLN A 10 -7.00 12.74 -22.66
C GLN A 10 -5.57 13.24 -22.40
N VAL A 11 -4.57 12.42 -22.69
CA VAL A 11 -3.15 12.81 -22.50
C VAL A 11 -2.78 13.98 -23.38
N LEU A 12 -3.22 14.03 -24.65
CA LEU A 12 -2.98 15.18 -25.53
C LEU A 12 -3.54 16.48 -24.94
N LYS A 13 -4.77 16.45 -24.40
CA LYS A 13 -5.36 17.63 -23.74
C LYS A 13 -4.54 18.07 -22.52
N VAL A 14 -4.10 17.11 -21.69
CA VAL A 14 -3.26 17.39 -20.52
C VAL A 14 -1.92 18.01 -20.94
N VAL A 15 -1.23 17.42 -21.91
CA VAL A 15 0.07 17.92 -22.39
C VAL A 15 -0.07 19.33 -23.00
N SER A 16 -1.16 19.58 -23.75
CA SER A 16 -1.44 20.91 -24.34
C SER A 16 -1.68 21.98 -23.30
N ALA A 17 -2.23 21.61 -22.12
CA ALA A 17 -2.44 22.54 -21.01
C ALA A 17 -1.15 22.89 -20.24
N LYS A 18 -0.06 22.16 -20.50
CA LYS A 18 1.29 22.36 -19.89
C LYS A 18 1.26 22.47 -18.35
N PRO A 19 0.60 21.55 -17.62
CA PRO A 19 0.61 21.61 -16.17
C PRO A 19 2.00 21.30 -15.61
N ASP A 20 2.33 21.85 -14.44
CA ASP A 20 3.59 21.53 -13.73
C ASP A 20 3.59 20.09 -13.18
N ALA A 21 2.41 19.56 -12.87
CA ALA A 21 2.25 18.21 -12.36
C ALA A 21 0.97 17.53 -12.86
N VAL A 22 1.01 16.20 -12.95
CA VAL A 22 -0.15 15.36 -13.30
C VAL A 22 -0.35 14.29 -12.24
N MET A 23 -1.57 14.17 -11.72
CA MET A 23 -1.98 13.06 -10.86
C MET A 23 -2.74 12.02 -11.69
N ILE A 24 -2.29 10.77 -11.64
CA ILE A 24 -2.95 9.63 -12.28
C ILE A 24 -3.68 8.82 -11.20
N ALA A 25 -5.01 8.82 -11.25
CA ALA A 25 -5.86 8.02 -10.38
C ALA A 25 -6.17 6.68 -11.05
N GLY A 26 -5.16 5.84 -11.18
CA GLY A 26 -5.26 4.48 -11.72
C GLY A 26 -5.04 3.41 -10.66
N SER A 27 -5.37 2.17 -11.00
CA SER A 27 -5.15 1.00 -10.14
C SER A 27 -4.41 -0.09 -10.90
N GLY A 28 -3.46 -0.73 -10.22
CA GLY A 28 -2.70 -1.85 -10.77
C GLY A 28 -1.92 -1.51 -12.03
N THR A 29 -1.67 -2.52 -12.84
CA THR A 29 -0.95 -2.39 -14.12
C THR A 29 -1.54 -1.36 -15.09
N PRO A 30 -2.88 -1.20 -15.23
CA PRO A 30 -3.47 -0.17 -16.10
C PRO A 30 -3.06 1.26 -15.74
N ALA A 31 -2.64 1.54 -14.50
CA ALA A 31 -2.14 2.85 -14.10
C ALA A 31 -0.84 3.25 -14.83
N ALA A 32 -0.09 2.29 -15.37
CA ALA A 32 1.11 2.55 -16.15
C ALA A 32 0.79 3.18 -17.52
N LEU A 33 -0.35 2.86 -18.15
CA LEU A 33 -0.68 3.33 -19.49
C LEU A 33 -0.73 4.86 -19.64
N PRO A 34 -1.45 5.63 -18.77
CA PRO A 34 -1.41 7.08 -18.86
C PRO A 34 -0.01 7.64 -18.61
N HIS A 35 0.76 7.04 -17.70
CA HIS A 35 2.13 7.46 -17.40
C HIS A 35 3.06 7.27 -18.59
N THR A 36 3.06 6.09 -19.20
CA THR A 36 3.86 5.80 -20.40
C THR A 36 3.46 6.69 -21.57
N THR A 37 2.15 6.94 -21.75
CA THR A 37 1.69 7.83 -22.82
C THR A 37 2.13 9.28 -22.59
N LEU A 38 2.12 9.79 -21.36
CA LEU A 38 2.67 11.12 -21.03
C LEU A 38 4.16 11.21 -21.36
N PHE A 39 4.93 10.18 -20.95
CA PHE A 39 6.36 10.09 -21.25
C PHE A 39 6.64 10.10 -22.77
N GLU A 40 5.93 9.26 -23.53
CA GLU A 40 6.06 9.17 -25.01
C GLU A 40 5.70 10.49 -25.71
N ARG A 41 4.79 11.28 -25.13
CA ARG A 41 4.40 12.61 -25.62
C ARG A 41 5.32 13.71 -25.14
N GLY A 42 6.44 13.37 -24.47
CA GLY A 42 7.46 14.31 -24.06
C GLY A 42 7.08 15.19 -22.87
N TYR A 43 6.08 14.81 -22.08
CA TYR A 43 5.74 15.54 -20.85
C TYR A 43 6.93 15.54 -19.88
N LYS A 44 7.26 16.72 -19.33
CA LYS A 44 8.42 16.92 -18.46
C LYS A 44 8.07 17.31 -17.02
N GLY A 45 6.80 17.54 -16.74
CA GLY A 45 6.33 17.87 -15.38
C GLY A 45 6.35 16.63 -14.46
N GLN A 46 6.12 16.86 -13.18
CA GLN A 46 6.08 15.78 -12.19
C GLN A 46 4.82 14.92 -12.36
N ILE A 47 4.99 13.60 -12.37
CA ILE A 47 3.86 12.67 -12.39
C ILE A 47 3.71 12.03 -11.00
N TYR A 48 2.49 12.08 -10.49
CA TYR A 48 2.07 11.42 -9.26
C TYR A 48 1.12 10.28 -9.59
N GLN A 49 1.17 9.22 -8.78
CA GLN A 49 0.26 8.09 -8.84
C GLN A 49 -0.47 7.93 -7.50
N THR A 50 -1.61 7.26 -7.50
CA THR A 50 -2.24 6.81 -6.24
C THR A 50 -1.54 5.58 -5.69
N HIS A 51 -1.77 5.28 -4.41
CA HIS A 51 -1.31 4.03 -3.76
C HIS A 51 -1.72 2.77 -4.55
N ALA A 52 -2.84 2.80 -5.26
CA ALA A 52 -3.35 1.66 -6.02
C ALA A 52 -2.44 1.23 -7.19
N ALA A 53 -1.45 2.05 -7.59
CA ALA A 53 -0.41 1.69 -8.55
C ALA A 53 0.80 0.96 -7.91
N ALA A 54 0.85 0.83 -6.58
CA ALA A 54 1.99 0.32 -5.84
C ALA A 54 2.12 -1.22 -5.94
N ASN A 55 2.49 -1.73 -7.10
CA ASN A 55 2.80 -3.14 -7.34
C ASN A 55 3.97 -3.31 -8.31
N LYS A 56 4.63 -4.46 -8.25
CA LYS A 56 5.81 -4.77 -9.09
C LYS A 56 5.47 -4.79 -10.59
N GLU A 57 4.26 -5.19 -10.96
CA GLU A 57 3.84 -5.22 -12.37
C GLU A 57 3.72 -3.82 -12.97
N PHE A 58 3.33 -2.81 -12.16
CA PHE A 58 3.37 -1.41 -12.58
C PHE A 58 4.79 -0.99 -12.99
N LEU A 59 5.80 -1.33 -12.17
CA LEU A 59 7.22 -1.05 -12.46
C LEU A 59 7.68 -1.78 -13.71
N LYS A 60 7.34 -3.07 -13.82
CA LYS A 60 7.74 -3.92 -14.96
C LYS A 60 7.14 -3.44 -16.28
N VAL A 61 5.85 -3.14 -16.29
CA VAL A 61 5.15 -2.68 -17.52
C VAL A 61 5.53 -1.24 -17.86
N GLY A 62 5.69 -0.37 -16.86
CA GLY A 62 6.06 1.02 -17.05
C GLY A 62 7.52 1.21 -17.46
N GLY A 63 8.43 0.36 -17.00
CA GLY A 63 9.85 0.41 -17.32
C GLY A 63 10.44 1.81 -17.13
N LYS A 64 11.22 2.28 -18.09
CA LYS A 64 11.84 3.62 -18.06
C LYS A 64 10.81 4.77 -18.05
N ALA A 65 9.62 4.53 -18.58
CA ALA A 65 8.63 5.60 -18.71
C ALA A 65 8.05 6.04 -17.35
N VAL A 66 8.09 5.19 -16.31
CA VAL A 66 7.59 5.52 -14.97
C VAL A 66 8.67 6.00 -14.01
N GLU A 67 9.94 6.08 -14.45
CA GLU A 67 11.03 6.64 -13.66
C GLU A 67 10.72 8.09 -13.23
N GLY A 68 11.03 8.44 -11.99
CA GLY A 68 10.75 9.75 -11.40
C GLY A 68 9.32 9.91 -10.89
N GLY A 69 8.40 8.98 -11.19
CA GLY A 69 7.04 9.00 -10.67
C GLY A 69 7.00 8.89 -9.16
N ILE A 70 6.13 9.67 -8.52
CA ILE A 70 5.97 9.72 -7.05
C ILE A 70 4.61 9.17 -6.65
N LEU A 71 4.57 8.37 -5.59
CA LEU A 71 3.32 7.85 -5.03
C LEU A 71 3.45 7.55 -3.53
N PRO A 72 2.34 7.61 -2.78
CA PRO A 72 2.29 7.06 -1.43
C PRO A 72 2.22 5.53 -1.52
N ILE A 73 2.92 4.83 -0.63
CA ILE A 73 2.83 3.38 -0.49
C ILE A 73 2.80 2.96 0.97
N GLY A 74 2.34 1.75 1.25
CA GLY A 74 2.43 1.17 2.59
C GLY A 74 3.87 0.85 2.97
N PRO A 75 4.25 1.01 4.25
CA PRO A 75 5.62 0.79 4.75
C PRO A 75 6.20 -0.57 4.38
N VAL A 76 5.38 -1.62 4.30
CA VAL A 76 5.82 -2.99 3.98
C VAL A 76 6.54 -3.09 2.63
N ALA A 77 6.14 -2.30 1.65
CA ALA A 77 6.73 -2.35 0.30
C ALA A 77 8.20 -1.88 0.26
N VAL A 78 8.62 -1.14 1.27
CA VAL A 78 9.98 -0.59 1.43
C VAL A 78 10.55 -0.85 2.82
N ALA A 79 10.14 -1.95 3.45
CA ALA A 79 10.46 -2.27 4.85
C ALA A 79 11.95 -2.19 5.18
N SER A 80 12.83 -2.62 4.27
CA SER A 80 14.29 -2.57 4.44
C SER A 80 14.85 -1.15 4.46
N GLN A 81 14.14 -0.19 3.84
CA GLN A 81 14.56 1.22 3.77
C GLN A 81 14.02 2.05 4.93
N LEU A 82 13.09 1.54 5.71
CA LEU A 82 12.52 2.26 6.86
C LEU A 82 13.60 2.47 7.94
N PRO A 83 13.59 3.60 8.67
CA PRO A 83 14.43 3.78 9.84
C PRO A 83 14.07 2.75 10.91
N ASP A 84 15.03 2.39 11.78
CA ASP A 84 14.79 1.39 12.85
C ASP A 84 13.73 1.82 13.85
N SER A 85 13.53 3.13 14.00
CA SER A 85 12.48 3.72 14.84
C SER A 85 11.08 3.62 14.24
N HIS A 86 10.92 3.25 12.95
CA HIS A 86 9.61 3.15 12.33
C HIS A 86 8.83 1.96 12.87
N PRO A 87 7.63 2.15 13.47
CA PRO A 87 6.91 1.08 14.17
C PRO A 87 6.56 -0.12 13.27
N SER A 88 6.32 0.11 11.98
CA SER A 88 5.98 -0.97 11.04
C SER A 88 7.20 -1.73 10.50
N LYS A 89 8.44 -1.29 10.75
CA LYS A 89 9.62 -1.96 10.18
C LYS A 89 9.72 -3.42 10.61
N LYS A 90 9.64 -3.65 11.93
CA LYS A 90 9.75 -5.01 12.48
C LYS A 90 8.63 -5.95 12.02
N PRO A 91 7.32 -5.58 12.14
CA PRO A 91 6.23 -6.44 11.64
C PRO A 91 6.29 -6.66 10.13
N ALA A 92 6.70 -5.65 9.34
CA ALA A 92 6.84 -5.79 7.89
C ALA A 92 7.94 -6.78 7.51
N LEU A 93 9.11 -6.71 8.15
CA LEU A 93 10.20 -7.67 7.93
C LEU A 93 9.84 -9.07 8.41
N GLU A 94 9.09 -9.21 9.52
CA GLU A 94 8.55 -10.50 9.99
C GLU A 94 7.64 -11.12 8.92
N TYR A 95 6.67 -10.35 8.42
CA TYR A 95 5.78 -10.81 7.34
C TYR A 95 6.56 -11.26 6.11
N ILE A 96 7.50 -10.44 5.63
CA ILE A 96 8.32 -10.74 4.46
C ILE A 96 9.06 -12.07 4.67
N LYS A 97 9.73 -12.23 5.81
CA LYS A 97 10.47 -13.46 6.15
C LYS A 97 9.58 -14.70 6.15
N LEU A 98 8.41 -14.61 6.80
CA LEU A 98 7.47 -15.74 6.89
C LEU A 98 6.91 -16.11 5.52
N TYR A 99 6.53 -15.11 4.74
CA TYR A 99 5.92 -15.32 3.43
C TYR A 99 6.92 -15.90 2.43
N GLU A 100 8.11 -15.31 2.35
CA GLU A 100 9.15 -15.75 1.41
C GLU A 100 9.74 -17.13 1.77
N ALA A 101 9.78 -17.46 3.05
CA ALA A 101 10.17 -18.81 3.48
C ALA A 101 9.24 -19.90 2.91
N LYS A 102 7.96 -19.55 2.69
CA LYS A 102 6.97 -20.51 2.17
C LYS A 102 6.82 -20.45 0.65
N TYR A 103 6.90 -19.27 0.06
CA TYR A 103 6.52 -19.04 -1.34
C TYR A 103 7.69 -18.59 -2.24
N GLY A 104 8.90 -18.49 -1.68
CA GLY A 104 10.11 -18.09 -2.39
C GLY A 104 10.41 -16.60 -2.33
N ALA A 105 11.68 -16.26 -2.53
CA ALA A 105 12.17 -14.89 -2.49
C ALA A 105 11.47 -14.00 -3.54
N GLY A 106 11.11 -12.79 -3.18
CA GLY A 106 10.44 -11.82 -4.06
C GLY A 106 8.95 -12.09 -4.30
N SER A 107 8.36 -13.13 -3.70
CA SER A 107 6.93 -13.45 -3.81
C SER A 107 6.01 -12.49 -3.06
N VAL A 108 6.55 -11.73 -2.12
CA VAL A 108 5.81 -10.78 -1.28
C VAL A 108 5.06 -9.74 -2.09
N SER A 109 3.82 -9.49 -1.70
CA SER A 109 3.05 -8.34 -2.14
C SER A 109 2.44 -7.60 -0.94
N SER A 110 2.16 -6.30 -1.11
CA SER A 110 1.47 -5.51 -0.09
C SER A 110 0.09 -6.06 0.25
N PHE A 111 -0.57 -6.73 -0.68
CA PHE A 111 -1.91 -7.31 -0.46
C PHE A 111 -1.89 -8.43 0.59
N GLY A 112 -0.88 -9.30 0.59
CA GLY A 112 -0.75 -10.34 1.60
C GLY A 112 -0.51 -9.76 3.01
N ALA A 113 0.18 -8.63 3.10
CA ALA A 113 0.43 -7.96 4.36
C ALA A 113 -0.85 -7.40 5.03
N TYR A 114 -1.88 -7.03 4.26
CA TYR A 114 -3.18 -6.67 4.85
C TYR A 114 -3.82 -7.86 5.59
N ALA A 115 -3.73 -9.06 5.02
CA ALA A 115 -4.22 -10.26 5.70
C ALA A 115 -3.39 -10.60 6.95
N PHE A 116 -2.07 -10.36 6.89
CA PHE A 116 -1.18 -10.51 8.05
C PHE A 116 -1.55 -9.54 9.18
N ASP A 117 -1.81 -8.27 8.87
CA ASP A 117 -2.22 -7.28 9.85
C ASP A 117 -3.61 -7.60 10.45
N ALA A 118 -4.56 -8.04 9.62
CA ALA A 118 -5.86 -8.51 10.10
C ALA A 118 -5.71 -9.70 11.06
N TYR A 119 -4.82 -10.64 10.77
CA TYR A 119 -4.49 -11.74 11.67
C TYR A 119 -3.93 -11.23 13.01
N LYS A 120 -3.01 -10.25 13.00
CA LYS A 120 -2.44 -9.67 14.23
C LYS A 120 -3.48 -9.00 15.11
N LEU A 121 -4.43 -8.27 14.52
CA LEU A 121 -5.56 -7.67 15.25
C LEU A 121 -6.43 -8.75 15.89
N ILE A 122 -6.81 -9.78 15.13
CA ILE A 122 -7.62 -10.89 15.65
C ILE A 122 -6.87 -11.66 16.75
N GLU A 123 -5.59 -11.99 16.53
CA GLU A 123 -4.74 -12.70 17.50
C GLU A 123 -4.74 -11.98 18.86
N LYS A 124 -4.58 -10.65 18.83
CA LYS A 124 -4.58 -9.83 20.03
C LYS A 124 -5.93 -9.75 20.73
N ALA A 125 -7.03 -9.75 19.97
CA ALA A 125 -8.39 -9.63 20.48
C ALA A 125 -8.96 -10.96 21.05
N VAL A 126 -8.51 -12.12 20.55
CA VAL A 126 -9.04 -13.45 20.91
C VAL A 126 -9.04 -13.72 22.43
N PRO A 127 -8.00 -13.41 23.23
CA PRO A 127 -8.02 -13.66 24.66
C PRO A 127 -9.18 -12.96 25.40
N ALA A 128 -9.54 -11.74 24.99
CA ALA A 128 -10.69 -11.02 25.56
C ALA A 128 -12.02 -11.64 25.09
N ALA A 129 -12.11 -12.04 23.83
CA ALA A 129 -13.29 -12.71 23.28
C ALA A 129 -13.58 -14.04 23.98
N LEU A 130 -12.56 -14.81 24.33
CA LEU A 130 -12.68 -16.08 25.05
C LEU A 130 -13.21 -15.90 26.47
N LYS A 131 -12.96 -14.75 27.10
CA LYS A 131 -13.57 -14.41 28.41
C LYS A 131 -15.05 -14.07 28.27
N ALA A 132 -15.49 -13.56 27.14
CA ALA A 132 -16.90 -13.22 26.90
C ALA A 132 -17.75 -14.43 26.53
N GLY A 133 -17.17 -15.47 25.91
CA GLY A 133 -17.93 -16.67 25.54
C GLY A 133 -17.09 -17.70 24.79
N LYS A 134 -17.73 -18.87 24.53
CA LYS A 134 -17.09 -19.92 23.73
C LYS A 134 -17.08 -19.57 22.23
N PRO A 135 -16.02 -19.95 21.47
CA PRO A 135 -16.00 -19.80 20.02
C PRO A 135 -17.28 -20.33 19.37
N GLY A 136 -17.77 -19.61 18.34
CA GLY A 136 -19.01 -19.94 17.64
C GLY A 136 -20.28 -19.34 18.26
N THR A 137 -20.24 -18.85 19.50
CA THR A 137 -21.42 -18.23 20.15
C THR A 137 -21.57 -16.74 19.82
N PRO A 138 -22.77 -16.14 19.90
CA PRO A 138 -22.97 -14.69 19.77
C PRO A 138 -22.16 -13.89 20.78
N ALA A 139 -22.02 -14.36 22.02
CA ALA A 139 -21.21 -13.69 23.04
C ALA A 139 -19.73 -13.60 22.66
N PHE A 140 -19.13 -14.68 22.12
CA PHE A 140 -17.78 -14.68 21.63
C PHE A 140 -17.59 -13.68 20.47
N ARG A 141 -18.51 -13.70 19.48
CA ARG A 141 -18.42 -12.78 18.33
C ARG A 141 -18.53 -11.32 18.75
N LYS A 142 -19.45 -11.03 19.69
CA LYS A 142 -19.56 -9.68 20.25
C LYS A 142 -18.28 -9.29 20.99
N GLY A 143 -17.76 -10.17 21.85
CA GLY A 143 -16.52 -9.93 22.60
C GLY A 143 -15.31 -9.73 21.69
N LEU A 144 -15.22 -10.46 20.57
CA LEU A 144 -14.15 -10.30 19.57
C LEU A 144 -14.23 -8.93 18.90
N ARG A 145 -15.42 -8.52 18.45
CA ARG A 145 -15.63 -7.19 17.88
C ARG A 145 -15.25 -6.09 18.86
N ASP A 146 -15.80 -6.15 20.08
CA ASP A 146 -15.56 -5.13 21.10
C ASP A 146 -14.06 -5.04 21.46
N ALA A 147 -13.36 -6.18 21.48
CA ALA A 147 -11.94 -6.24 21.74
C ALA A 147 -11.11 -5.61 20.59
N ILE A 148 -11.47 -5.88 19.33
CA ILE A 148 -10.81 -5.24 18.16
C ILE A 148 -11.05 -3.72 18.20
N GLU A 149 -12.27 -3.26 18.44
CA GLU A 149 -12.61 -1.84 18.57
C GLU A 149 -11.85 -1.13 19.70
N ALA A 150 -11.44 -1.87 20.72
CA ALA A 150 -10.66 -1.37 21.85
C ALA A 150 -9.15 -1.34 21.63
N GLU A 151 -8.64 -1.88 20.52
CA GLU A 151 -7.21 -1.95 20.27
C GLU A 151 -6.59 -0.57 20.02
N ARG A 152 -5.41 -0.37 20.60
CA ARG A 152 -4.62 0.85 20.48
C ARG A 152 -3.15 0.50 20.25
N GLU A 153 -2.49 1.32 19.41
CA GLU A 153 -1.06 1.25 19.10
C GLU A 153 -0.61 -0.17 18.68
N VAL A 154 -1.43 -0.85 17.87
CA VAL A 154 -1.07 -2.16 17.32
C VAL A 154 -0.20 -1.95 16.08
N ALA A 155 1.09 -2.22 16.21
CA ALA A 155 2.01 -2.12 15.09
C ALA A 155 1.82 -3.29 14.12
N GLY A 156 1.44 -2.99 12.89
CA GLY A 156 1.31 -3.89 11.76
C GLY A 156 2.34 -3.60 10.66
N ALA A 157 2.32 -4.40 9.61
CA ALA A 157 3.17 -4.25 8.44
C ALA A 157 2.81 -3.01 7.60
N HIS A 158 1.56 -2.57 7.66
CA HIS A 158 1.05 -1.40 6.94
C HIS A 158 0.95 -0.11 7.77
N GLY A 159 1.07 -0.19 9.08
CA GLY A 159 0.93 0.99 9.93
C GLY A 159 0.72 0.63 11.39
N VAL A 160 0.23 1.58 12.15
CA VAL A 160 -0.15 1.40 13.54
C VAL A 160 -1.65 1.60 13.66
N PHE A 161 -2.32 0.59 14.20
CA PHE A 161 -3.78 0.57 14.30
C PHE A 161 -4.25 1.10 15.66
N ASN A 162 -5.16 2.07 15.59
CA ASN A 162 -5.89 2.64 16.71
C ASN A 162 -7.39 2.53 16.40
N MET A 163 -7.97 1.39 16.74
CA MET A 163 -9.36 1.07 16.38
C MET A 163 -10.35 1.77 17.32
N SER A 164 -11.57 1.99 16.87
CA SER A 164 -12.68 2.41 17.72
C SER A 164 -14.02 1.99 17.12
N ALA A 165 -15.10 2.10 17.88
CA ALA A 165 -16.46 1.82 17.37
C ALA A 165 -16.88 2.73 16.20
N ASN A 166 -16.23 3.91 16.06
CA ASN A 166 -16.53 4.89 15.01
C ASN A 166 -15.46 4.93 13.91
N ASP A 167 -14.33 4.27 14.12
CA ASP A 167 -13.24 4.19 13.16
C ASP A 167 -12.66 2.76 13.15
N HIS A 168 -13.10 1.98 12.17
CA HIS A 168 -12.59 0.63 11.91
C HIS A 168 -11.43 0.60 10.90
N PHE A 169 -11.02 1.76 10.36
CA PHE A 169 -9.81 1.89 9.57
C PHE A 169 -8.57 1.96 10.47
N GLY A 170 -8.64 2.77 11.50
CA GLY A 170 -7.70 2.83 12.62
C GLY A 170 -6.27 3.25 12.28
N LEU A 171 -5.95 3.59 11.01
CA LEU A 171 -4.61 3.96 10.57
C LEU A 171 -4.42 5.48 10.53
N ASP A 172 -3.21 5.93 10.83
CA ASP A 172 -2.77 7.32 10.74
C ASP A 172 -1.69 7.55 9.67
N GLU A 173 -1.00 8.69 9.70
CA GLU A 173 0.04 9.04 8.74
C GLU A 173 1.24 8.06 8.71
N ARG A 174 1.46 7.31 9.79
CA ARG A 174 2.51 6.26 9.85
C ARG A 174 2.24 5.09 8.90
N ALA A 175 1.02 4.99 8.36
CA ALA A 175 0.65 3.95 7.41
C ALA A 175 1.07 4.24 5.95
N ARG A 176 1.73 5.38 5.70
CA ARG A 176 2.13 5.77 4.34
C ARG A 176 3.52 6.38 4.33
N VAL A 177 4.26 6.04 3.31
CA VAL A 177 5.52 6.66 2.95
C VAL A 177 5.45 7.14 1.52
N LEU A 178 6.06 8.29 1.22
CA LEU A 178 6.22 8.74 -0.16
C LEU A 178 7.45 8.08 -0.75
N VAL A 179 7.29 7.54 -1.95
CA VAL A 179 8.39 6.97 -2.72
C VAL A 179 8.47 7.58 -4.10
N ARG A 180 9.66 7.49 -4.69
CA ARG A 180 9.93 7.74 -6.10
C ARG A 180 10.33 6.45 -6.78
N VAL A 181 9.90 6.26 -8.02
CA VAL A 181 10.46 5.21 -8.88
C VAL A 181 11.87 5.62 -9.29
N GLN A 182 12.85 4.81 -8.93
CA GLN A 182 14.26 5.06 -9.24
C GLN A 182 15.00 3.74 -9.47
N GLY A 183 15.54 3.59 -10.69
CA GLY A 183 16.23 2.36 -11.09
C GLY A 183 15.30 1.15 -11.16
N GLY A 184 14.03 1.36 -11.53
CA GLY A 184 13.02 0.31 -11.61
C GLY A 184 12.50 -0.20 -10.26
N ASP A 185 12.75 0.52 -9.17
CA ASP A 185 12.32 0.16 -7.82
C ASP A 185 11.80 1.37 -7.05
N TRP A 186 11.19 1.10 -5.89
CA TRP A 186 10.70 2.11 -4.95
C TRP A 186 11.83 2.65 -4.08
N LYS A 187 12.02 3.97 -4.05
CA LYS A 187 12.96 4.64 -3.13
C LYS A 187 12.20 5.63 -2.25
N ILE A 188 12.37 5.52 -0.94
CA ILE A 188 11.75 6.42 0.02
C ILE A 188 12.25 7.84 -0.23
N LEU A 189 11.31 8.79 -0.30
CA LEU A 189 11.63 10.21 -0.27
C LEU A 189 11.82 10.64 1.19
N PRO A 190 12.85 11.46 1.48
CA PRO A 190 13.01 12.02 2.83
C PRO A 190 11.74 12.78 3.22
N SER A 191 11.24 12.50 4.43
CA SER A 191 10.28 13.38 5.08
C SER A 191 10.98 14.71 5.39
N LYS A 192 10.35 15.81 5.01
CA LYS A 192 10.83 17.14 5.42
C LYS A 192 10.57 17.36 6.91
#